data_8b77acf2b5b3ee82174e53878948ae20
#
_entry.id   8b77acf2b5b3ee82174e53878948ae20
#
_cell.length_a   1.000
_cell.length_b   1.000
_cell.length_c   1.000
_cell.angle_alpha   90.00
_cell.angle_beta   90.00
_cell.angle_gamma   90.00
#
_symmetry.space_group_name_H-M   'P 1'
#
loop_
_entity.id
_entity.type
_entity.pdbx_description
1 polymer ?
#
loop_
_entity_poly.entity_id
_entity_poly.type
_entity_poly.pdbx_seq_one_letter_code
_entity_poly.pdbx_strand_id
1 'polypeptide(L)'
;FTLHALLSNLCAEVIETAVVEDDYESTRSELMRAAEESDAIVSTGGVSVGEEDHVKAAVESLGGLDLWKLAIKPGKPFASGKVCGKQFFGLPGNPVSAFVTFVLLVRPALLFMQGTSRLFPVWLDVPAGFAIDRSGERQEYLRVRVQEDGEGNASLERFDNQSSGVGASLS
;
A
#
# COMPACT_ATOMS: atom_id res chain seq x y z
N PHE A 1 4.30 -9.92 6.61
CA PHE A 1 5.61 -10.17 5.94
C PHE A 1 5.90 -9.16 4.83
N THR A 2 5.03 -8.96 3.84
CA THR A 2 5.31 -8.08 2.67
C THR A 2 5.57 -6.63 3.07
N LEU A 3 4.75 -6.03 3.94
CA LEU A 3 4.93 -4.65 4.37
C LEU A 3 6.19 -4.46 5.21
N HIS A 4 6.49 -5.41 6.09
CA HIS A 4 7.73 -5.37 6.86
C HIS A 4 8.95 -5.31 5.93
N ALA A 5 9.02 -6.19 4.92
CA ALA A 5 10.11 -6.18 3.95
C ALA A 5 10.19 -4.85 3.16
N LEU A 6 9.04 -4.28 2.76
CA LEU A 6 8.97 -3.00 2.06
C LEU A 6 9.45 -1.83 2.94
N LEU A 7 9.07 -1.80 4.20
CA LEU A 7 9.49 -0.78 5.18
C LEU A 7 10.99 -0.91 5.50
N SER A 8 11.48 -2.13 5.74
CA SER A 8 12.90 -2.37 5.99
C SER A 8 13.79 -1.91 4.84
N ASN A 9 13.33 -2.06 3.58
CA ASN A 9 14.04 -1.55 2.40
C ASN A 9 14.10 -0.01 2.32
N LEU A 10 13.34 0.70 3.14
CA LEU A 10 13.40 2.16 3.26
C LEU A 10 14.32 2.64 4.38
N CYS A 11 15.12 1.75 4.97
CA CYS A 11 15.91 2.04 6.18
C CYS A 11 15.05 2.57 7.34
N ALA A 12 13.78 2.18 7.40
CA ALA A 12 12.91 2.46 8.53
C ALA A 12 13.09 1.39 9.60
N GLU A 13 13.15 1.79 10.85
CA GLU A 13 13.00 0.87 11.98
C GLU A 13 11.53 0.45 12.06
N VAL A 14 11.27 -0.85 11.96
CA VAL A 14 9.91 -1.38 11.97
C VAL A 14 9.59 -1.90 13.36
N ILE A 15 8.66 -1.23 14.02
CA ILE A 15 8.07 -1.67 15.28
C ILE A 15 6.81 -2.45 14.91
N GLU A 16 6.87 -3.78 15.03
CA GLU A 16 5.71 -4.62 14.75
C GLU A 16 4.77 -4.66 15.95
N THR A 17 3.52 -4.39 15.67
CA THR A 17 2.45 -4.62 16.62
C THR A 17 1.77 -5.96 16.30
N ALA A 18 1.16 -6.59 17.29
CA ALA A 18 0.40 -7.82 17.11
C ALA A 18 -0.85 -7.57 16.25
N VAL A 19 -1.45 -8.65 15.75
CA VAL A 19 -2.78 -8.58 15.15
C VAL A 19 -3.74 -8.12 16.23
N VAL A 20 -4.38 -6.97 16.01
CA VAL A 20 -5.31 -6.35 16.94
C VAL A 20 -6.65 -7.07 16.87
N GLU A 21 -7.30 -7.30 18.01
CA GLU A 21 -8.67 -7.79 18.05
C GLU A 21 -9.61 -6.84 17.30
N ASP A 22 -10.61 -7.41 16.64
CA ASP A 22 -11.56 -6.65 15.81
C ASP A 22 -12.63 -5.99 16.69
N ASP A 23 -12.20 -5.10 17.56
CA ASP A 23 -13.03 -4.24 18.39
C ASP A 23 -12.45 -2.83 18.50
N TYR A 24 -13.30 -1.87 18.85
CA TYR A 24 -12.95 -0.45 18.88
C TYR A 24 -11.91 -0.12 19.97
N GLU A 25 -12.07 -0.64 21.19
CA GLU A 25 -11.21 -0.26 22.33
C GLU A 25 -9.80 -0.83 22.16
N SER A 26 -9.67 -2.09 21.74
CA SER A 26 -8.39 -2.72 21.42
C SER A 26 -7.68 -1.99 20.29
N THR A 27 -8.41 -1.67 19.20
CA THR A 27 -7.88 -0.91 18.08
C THR A 27 -7.41 0.49 18.51
N ARG A 28 -8.23 1.19 19.29
CA ARG A 28 -7.88 2.54 19.78
C ARG A 28 -6.66 2.53 20.68
N SER A 29 -6.59 1.59 21.61
CA SER A 29 -5.46 1.46 22.55
C SER A 29 -4.16 1.16 21.82
N GLU A 30 -4.21 0.27 20.81
CA GLU A 30 -3.04 -0.09 20.03
C GLU A 30 -2.56 1.05 19.13
N LEU A 31 -3.48 1.82 18.54
CA LEU A 31 -3.13 3.01 17.77
C LEU A 31 -2.47 4.09 18.64
N MET A 32 -2.93 4.28 19.89
CA MET A 32 -2.30 5.21 20.83
C MET A 32 -0.87 4.76 21.17
N ARG A 33 -0.68 3.47 21.47
CA ARG A 33 0.63 2.91 21.77
C ARG A 33 1.58 3.05 20.56
N ALA A 34 1.10 2.71 19.37
CA ALA A 34 1.88 2.89 18.15
C ALA A 34 2.28 4.34 17.89
N ALA A 35 1.42 5.30 18.22
CA ALA A 35 1.74 6.72 18.09
C ALA A 35 2.81 7.21 19.10
N GLU A 36 2.89 6.60 20.28
CA GLU A 36 3.94 6.91 21.26
C GLU A 36 5.31 6.38 20.83
N GLU A 37 5.33 5.21 20.18
CA GLU A 37 6.56 4.47 19.86
C GLU A 37 7.11 4.75 18.46
N SER A 38 6.32 5.39 17.55
CA SER A 38 6.71 5.56 16.15
C SER A 38 6.46 6.97 15.60
N ASP A 39 7.06 7.26 14.44
CA ASP A 39 6.84 8.50 13.68
C ASP A 39 5.71 8.39 12.68
N ALA A 40 5.42 7.18 12.24
CA ALA A 40 4.32 6.88 11.32
C ALA A 40 3.71 5.50 11.60
N ILE A 41 2.41 5.38 11.39
CA ILE A 41 1.64 4.16 11.59
C ILE A 41 1.12 3.68 10.23
N VAL A 42 1.33 2.40 9.93
CA VAL A 42 0.82 1.74 8.72
C VAL A 42 -0.07 0.57 9.11
N SER A 43 -1.34 0.64 8.78
CA SER A 43 -2.32 -0.43 9.01
C SER A 43 -2.71 -1.13 7.71
N THR A 44 -3.04 -2.40 7.78
CA THR A 44 -3.63 -3.18 6.67
C THR A 44 -4.97 -3.75 7.06
N GLY A 45 -5.97 -3.57 6.22
CA GLY A 45 -7.36 -3.87 6.56
C GLY A 45 -7.99 -2.74 7.37
N GLY A 46 -9.28 -2.87 7.66
CA GLY A 46 -10.00 -1.86 8.45
C GLY A 46 -10.17 -0.50 7.78
N VAL A 47 -9.92 -0.37 6.47
CA VAL A 47 -10.12 0.89 5.70
C VAL A 47 -11.10 0.69 4.54
N SER A 48 -11.97 -0.30 4.68
CA SER A 48 -13.02 -0.57 3.69
C SER A 48 -14.14 0.45 3.80
N VAL A 49 -15.03 0.47 2.82
CA VAL A 49 -16.25 1.31 2.83
C VAL A 49 -17.37 0.73 3.69
N GLY A 50 -17.10 -0.30 4.50
CA GLY A 50 -18.06 -0.89 5.44
C GLY A 50 -18.40 0.04 6.60
N GLU A 51 -19.62 -0.03 7.11
CA GLU A 51 -20.13 0.83 8.19
C GLU A 51 -19.57 0.45 9.57
N GLU A 52 -19.05 -0.77 9.75
CA GLU A 52 -18.50 -1.30 11.02
C GLU A 52 -16.96 -1.38 10.97
N ASP A 53 -16.30 -0.27 10.59
CA ASP A 53 -14.84 -0.23 10.52
C ASP A 53 -14.27 0.40 11.79
N HIS A 54 -13.88 -0.44 12.75
CA HIS A 54 -13.32 -0.02 14.04
C HIS A 54 -12.04 0.81 13.89
N VAL A 55 -11.22 0.52 12.87
CA VAL A 55 -9.99 1.30 12.59
C VAL A 55 -10.34 2.73 12.21
N LYS A 56 -11.33 2.91 11.34
CA LYS A 56 -11.80 4.23 10.94
C LYS A 56 -12.28 5.05 12.12
N ALA A 57 -13.18 4.48 12.92
CA ALA A 57 -13.74 5.15 14.11
C ALA A 57 -12.64 5.51 15.14
N ALA A 58 -11.69 4.61 15.36
CA ALA A 58 -10.58 4.81 16.29
C ALA A 58 -9.64 5.93 15.80
N VAL A 59 -9.24 5.93 14.53
CA VAL A 59 -8.39 7.00 13.97
C VAL A 59 -9.09 8.35 14.02
N GLU A 60 -10.38 8.43 13.65
CA GLU A 60 -11.17 9.67 13.73
C GLU A 60 -11.24 10.21 15.17
N SER A 61 -11.33 9.34 16.17
CA SER A 61 -11.35 9.73 17.58
C SER A 61 -10.00 10.25 18.12
N LEU A 62 -8.88 9.83 17.51
CA LEU A 62 -7.52 10.16 17.94
C LEU A 62 -6.86 11.28 17.12
N GLY A 63 -7.54 11.76 16.08
CA GLY A 63 -7.00 12.82 15.25
C GLY A 63 -7.92 13.14 14.07
N GLY A 64 -7.63 12.62 12.89
CA GLY A 64 -8.46 12.83 11.70
C GLY A 64 -8.11 11.83 10.61
N LEU A 65 -9.10 11.50 9.80
CA LEU A 65 -8.97 10.53 8.73
C LEU A 65 -9.62 11.03 7.45
N ASP A 66 -8.86 10.96 6.37
CA ASP A 66 -9.35 11.15 5.01
C ASP A 66 -9.40 9.80 4.29
N LEU A 67 -10.56 9.44 3.78
CA LEU A 67 -10.77 8.23 3.01
C LEU A 67 -10.76 8.53 1.51
N TRP A 68 -9.97 7.80 0.77
CA TRP A 68 -9.80 7.96 -0.67
C TRP A 68 -10.28 6.74 -1.44
N LYS A 69 -11.06 6.98 -2.49
CA LYS A 69 -11.37 5.99 -3.52
C LYS A 69 -10.48 6.27 -4.71
N LEU A 70 -9.32 5.64 -4.75
CA LEU A 70 -8.35 5.85 -5.82
C LEU A 70 -8.85 5.31 -7.16
N ALA A 71 -8.56 6.04 -8.24
CA ALA A 71 -8.86 5.60 -9.61
C ALA A 71 -7.79 4.64 -10.14
N ILE A 72 -7.36 3.67 -9.32
CA ILE A 72 -6.36 2.66 -9.67
C ILE A 72 -6.92 1.24 -9.52
N LYS A 73 -6.26 0.28 -10.14
CA LYS A 73 -6.55 -1.15 -10.05
C LYS A 73 -5.25 -1.96 -10.15
N PRO A 74 -4.95 -2.77 -9.11
CA PRO A 74 -5.63 -2.91 -7.82
C PRO A 74 -5.34 -1.74 -6.87
N GLY A 75 -6.09 -1.61 -5.75
CA GLY A 75 -5.78 -0.65 -4.68
C GLY A 75 -6.78 0.51 -4.53
N LYS A 76 -8.07 0.27 -4.78
CA LYS A 76 -9.10 1.32 -4.72
C LYS A 76 -9.23 2.02 -3.36
N PRO A 77 -9.35 1.32 -2.19
CA PRO A 77 -9.44 1.99 -0.90
C PRO A 77 -8.06 2.40 -0.39
N PHE A 78 -7.96 3.58 0.16
CA PHE A 78 -6.80 4.10 0.86
C PHE A 78 -7.26 5.10 1.91
N ALA A 79 -6.62 5.09 3.07
CA ALA A 79 -6.84 6.07 4.11
C ALA A 79 -5.53 6.76 4.49
N SER A 80 -5.60 8.05 4.76
CA SER A 80 -4.50 8.82 5.31
C SER A 80 -5.02 9.74 6.40
N GLY A 81 -4.26 9.95 7.44
CA GLY A 81 -4.71 10.75 8.54
C GLY A 81 -3.65 10.97 9.60
N LYS A 82 -4.11 11.30 10.81
CA LYS A 82 -3.25 11.46 11.98
C LYS A 82 -3.85 10.74 13.18
N VAL A 83 -2.96 10.12 13.96
CA VAL A 83 -3.26 9.52 15.26
C VAL A 83 -2.33 10.16 16.28
N CYS A 84 -2.88 10.89 17.23
CA CYS A 84 -2.10 11.62 18.26
C CYS A 84 -0.97 12.49 17.66
N GLY A 85 -1.24 13.10 16.48
CA GLY A 85 -0.27 13.93 15.75
C GLY A 85 0.71 13.18 14.84
N LYS A 86 0.78 11.85 14.91
CA LYS A 86 1.63 11.02 14.05
C LYS A 86 0.90 10.66 12.75
N GLN A 87 1.65 10.52 11.64
CA GLN A 87 1.08 10.19 10.35
C GLN A 87 0.50 8.76 10.35
N PHE A 88 -0.73 8.62 9.88
CA PHE A 88 -1.40 7.33 9.71
C PHE A 88 -1.65 7.03 8.24
N PHE A 89 -1.41 5.78 7.85
CA PHE A 89 -1.70 5.23 6.52
C PHE A 89 -2.47 3.92 6.65
N GLY A 90 -3.68 3.88 6.10
CA GLY A 90 -4.50 2.69 6.03
C GLY A 90 -4.47 2.09 4.62
N LEU A 91 -4.01 0.86 4.51
CA LEU A 91 -3.88 0.12 3.27
C LEU A 91 -4.98 -0.92 3.12
N PRO A 92 -5.34 -1.29 1.87
CA PRO A 92 -6.24 -2.41 1.63
C PRO A 92 -5.71 -3.70 2.27
N GLY A 93 -6.61 -4.55 2.78
CA GLY A 93 -6.23 -5.86 3.31
C GLY A 93 -5.72 -6.86 2.26
N ASN A 94 -6.03 -6.63 0.99
CA ASN A 94 -5.59 -7.47 -0.10
C ASN A 94 -4.09 -7.25 -0.42
N PRO A 95 -3.23 -8.28 -0.43
CA PRO A 95 -1.77 -8.14 -0.51
C PRO A 95 -1.27 -7.35 -1.72
N VAL A 96 -1.78 -7.62 -2.93
CA VAL A 96 -1.33 -6.92 -4.13
C VAL A 96 -1.82 -5.47 -4.13
N SER A 97 -3.03 -5.23 -3.62
CA SER A 97 -3.56 -3.88 -3.46
C SER A 97 -2.73 -3.08 -2.46
N ALA A 98 -2.39 -3.70 -1.32
CA ALA A 98 -1.54 -3.08 -0.30
C ALA A 98 -0.15 -2.74 -0.86
N PHE A 99 0.45 -3.67 -1.62
CA PHE A 99 1.75 -3.45 -2.27
C PHE A 99 1.71 -2.24 -3.21
N VAL A 100 0.75 -2.22 -4.15
CA VAL A 100 0.63 -1.13 -5.14
C VAL A 100 0.38 0.20 -4.44
N THR A 101 -0.55 0.24 -3.48
CA THR A 101 -0.86 1.45 -2.73
C THR A 101 0.32 1.93 -1.88
N PHE A 102 1.05 1.00 -1.27
CA PHE A 102 2.27 1.31 -0.54
C PHE A 102 3.33 1.97 -1.44
N VAL A 103 3.66 1.35 -2.57
CA VAL A 103 4.69 1.87 -3.48
C VAL A 103 4.35 3.25 -4.03
N LEU A 104 3.06 3.49 -4.33
CA LEU A 104 2.61 4.72 -4.97
C LEU A 104 2.40 5.87 -3.98
N LEU A 105 1.97 5.61 -2.75
CA LEU A 105 1.53 6.63 -1.81
C LEU A 105 2.32 6.63 -0.49
N VAL A 106 2.43 5.49 0.17
CA VAL A 106 3.08 5.42 1.50
C VAL A 106 4.59 5.58 1.38
N ARG A 107 5.23 4.86 0.46
CA ARG A 107 6.67 4.94 0.22
C ARG A 107 7.13 6.38 -0.04
N PRO A 108 6.57 7.15 -0.99
CA PRO A 108 6.99 8.53 -1.20
C PRO A 108 6.73 9.42 0.01
N ALA A 109 5.66 9.22 0.76
CA ALA A 109 5.40 9.97 2.00
C ALA A 109 6.45 9.69 3.08
N LEU A 110 6.80 8.42 3.31
CA LEU A 110 7.84 8.04 4.27
C LEU A 110 9.23 8.57 3.85
N LEU A 111 9.58 8.47 2.58
CA LEU A 111 10.82 9.04 2.05
C LEU A 111 10.88 10.55 2.21
N PHE A 112 9.76 11.25 2.01
CA PHE A 112 9.66 12.68 2.27
C PHE A 112 9.89 13.00 3.76
N MET A 113 9.28 12.23 4.66
CA MET A 113 9.49 12.37 6.12
C MET A 113 10.96 12.13 6.51
N GLN A 114 11.68 11.27 5.79
CA GLN A 114 13.12 11.05 5.95
C GLN A 114 14.00 12.15 5.32
N GLY A 115 13.41 13.14 4.66
CA GLY A 115 14.13 14.26 4.06
C GLY A 115 14.75 13.99 2.69
N THR A 116 14.39 12.87 2.02
CA THR A 116 14.88 12.62 0.66
C THR A 116 14.11 13.39 -0.40
N SER A 117 14.78 13.79 -1.46
CA SER A 117 14.17 14.44 -2.63
C SER A 117 13.75 13.46 -3.72
N ARG A 118 14.26 12.22 -3.71
CA ARG A 118 13.91 11.18 -4.69
C ARG A 118 12.77 10.32 -4.16
N LEU A 119 11.55 10.78 -4.32
CA LEU A 119 10.36 10.16 -3.74
C LEU A 119 9.80 9.00 -4.58
N PHE A 120 9.84 9.13 -5.89
CA PHE A 120 9.20 8.18 -6.79
C PHE A 120 10.21 7.19 -7.39
N PRO A 121 9.77 5.96 -7.71
CA PRO A 121 10.62 5.00 -8.40
C PRO A 121 10.96 5.49 -9.81
N VAL A 122 12.03 4.95 -10.37
CA VAL A 122 12.39 5.17 -11.78
C VAL A 122 11.36 4.42 -12.65
N TRP A 123 10.82 5.11 -13.63
CA TRP A 123 9.93 4.54 -14.63
C TRP A 123 10.74 4.20 -15.88
N LEU A 124 10.49 3.04 -16.43
CA LEU A 124 11.11 2.56 -17.66
C LEU A 124 10.01 2.22 -18.67
N ASP A 125 10.16 2.71 -19.88
CA ASP A 125 9.27 2.35 -21.00
C ASP A 125 9.79 1.08 -21.65
N VAL A 126 9.00 0.02 -21.59
CA VAL A 126 9.33 -1.28 -22.16
C VAL A 126 8.16 -1.72 -23.03
N PRO A 127 8.40 -2.22 -24.27
CA PRO A 127 7.34 -2.70 -25.14
C PRO A 127 6.52 -3.82 -24.51
N ALA A 128 5.19 -3.74 -24.62
CA ALA A 128 4.30 -4.80 -24.18
C ALA A 128 4.25 -5.92 -25.23
N GLY A 129 4.57 -7.16 -24.83
CA GLY A 129 4.41 -8.36 -25.64
C GLY A 129 2.98 -8.92 -25.68
N PHE A 130 1.99 -8.12 -25.23
CA PHE A 130 0.57 -8.51 -25.16
C PHE A 130 -0.35 -7.35 -25.53
N ALA A 131 -1.57 -7.68 -25.97
CA ALA A 131 -2.60 -6.69 -26.26
C ALA A 131 -3.53 -6.47 -25.05
N ILE A 132 -4.08 -5.26 -24.95
CA ILE A 132 -5.15 -4.89 -24.02
C ILE A 132 -6.34 -4.46 -24.85
N ASP A 133 -7.40 -5.28 -24.88
CA ASP A 133 -8.56 -5.07 -25.75
C ASP A 133 -9.47 -3.91 -25.27
N ARG A 134 -9.43 -3.57 -23.99
CA ARG A 134 -10.24 -2.50 -23.39
C ARG A 134 -9.46 -1.75 -22.34
N SER A 135 -9.45 -0.43 -22.44
CA SER A 135 -9.04 0.44 -21.36
C SER A 135 -10.21 0.64 -20.38
N GLY A 136 -9.95 0.48 -19.09
CA GLY A 136 -10.90 0.83 -18.03
C GLY A 136 -10.82 2.33 -17.70
N GLU A 137 -11.74 2.80 -16.85
CA GLU A 137 -11.74 4.18 -16.31
C GLU A 137 -10.65 4.40 -15.24
N ARG A 138 -10.00 3.34 -14.78
CA ARG A 138 -8.97 3.36 -13.74
C ARG A 138 -7.63 3.01 -14.32
N GLN A 139 -6.59 3.65 -13.82
CA GLN A 139 -5.22 3.28 -14.13
C GLN A 139 -4.94 1.87 -13.61
N GLU A 140 -4.56 0.95 -14.51
CA GLU A 140 -4.28 -0.44 -14.17
C GLU A 140 -2.78 -0.66 -13.98
N TYR A 141 -2.43 -1.32 -12.87
CA TYR A 141 -1.09 -1.80 -12.57
C TYR A 141 -1.09 -3.31 -12.74
N LEU A 142 -0.48 -3.77 -13.82
CA LEU A 142 -0.40 -5.18 -14.17
C LEU A 142 0.89 -5.80 -13.65
N ARG A 143 0.82 -7.04 -13.21
CA ARG A 143 2.01 -7.83 -12.93
C ARG A 143 2.52 -8.39 -14.25
N VAL A 144 3.79 -8.12 -14.51
CA VAL A 144 4.47 -8.53 -15.72
C VAL A 144 5.85 -9.08 -15.35
N ARG A 145 6.42 -9.88 -16.25
CA ARG A 145 7.84 -10.21 -16.23
C ARG A 145 8.50 -9.60 -17.46
N VAL A 146 9.75 -9.22 -17.31
CA VAL A 146 10.58 -8.81 -18.43
C VAL A 146 11.10 -10.09 -19.11
N GLN A 147 10.93 -10.18 -20.40
CA GLN A 147 11.55 -11.20 -21.24
C GLN A 147 12.53 -10.54 -22.21
N GLU A 148 13.60 -11.23 -22.51
CA GLU A 148 14.62 -10.81 -23.46
C GLU A 148 14.62 -11.79 -24.62
N ASP A 149 14.61 -11.29 -25.86
CA ASP A 149 14.74 -12.13 -27.05
C ASP A 149 16.21 -12.48 -27.31
N GLY A 150 16.47 -13.35 -28.29
CA GLY A 150 17.82 -13.75 -28.65
C GLY A 150 18.72 -12.63 -29.22
N GLU A 151 18.16 -11.44 -29.44
CA GLU A 151 18.84 -10.25 -29.95
C GLU A 151 19.08 -9.20 -28.86
N GLY A 152 18.64 -9.46 -27.61
CA GLY A 152 18.79 -8.56 -26.48
C GLY A 152 17.69 -7.51 -26.33
N ASN A 153 16.57 -7.61 -27.08
CA ASN A 153 15.46 -6.68 -26.92
C ASN A 153 14.56 -7.14 -25.76
N ALA A 154 14.26 -6.21 -24.87
CA ALA A 154 13.35 -6.44 -23.74
C ALA A 154 11.90 -6.26 -24.15
N SER A 155 11.03 -7.15 -23.69
CA SER A 155 9.56 -7.03 -23.80
C SER A 155 8.88 -7.47 -22.52
N LEU A 156 7.63 -7.06 -22.32
CA LEU A 156 6.83 -7.43 -21.16
C LEU A 156 5.89 -8.58 -21.48
N GLU A 157 5.92 -9.62 -20.68
CA GLU A 157 4.93 -10.69 -20.66
C GLU A 157 4.00 -10.52 -19.46
N ARG A 158 2.69 -10.63 -19.66
CA ARG A 158 1.72 -10.52 -18.60
C ARG A 158 1.54 -11.86 -17.88
N PHE A 159 1.51 -11.86 -16.54
CA PHE A 159 1.08 -13.03 -15.79
C PHE A 159 -0.40 -13.33 -16.06
N ASP A 160 -0.75 -14.62 -16.25
CA ASP A 160 -2.13 -15.04 -16.49
C ASP A 160 -3.05 -14.67 -15.34
N ASN A 161 -2.60 -14.88 -14.11
CA ASN A 161 -3.36 -14.54 -12.93
C ASN A 161 -3.03 -13.12 -12.44
N GLN A 162 -3.94 -12.19 -12.70
CA GLN A 162 -3.88 -10.79 -12.24
C GLN A 162 -4.69 -10.56 -10.95
N SER A 163 -5.17 -11.63 -10.29
CA SER A 163 -5.96 -11.50 -9.06
C SER A 163 -5.17 -10.80 -7.96
N SER A 164 -5.80 -9.84 -7.31
CA SER A 164 -5.20 -9.07 -6.22
C SER A 164 -4.95 -9.88 -4.94
N GLY A 165 -5.49 -11.10 -4.83
CA GLY A 165 -5.23 -12.02 -3.71
C GLY A 165 -3.97 -12.87 -3.85
N VAL A 166 -3.28 -12.86 -4.99
CA VAL A 166 -2.11 -13.71 -5.24
C VAL A 166 -0.82 -12.93 -4.96
N GLY A 167 -0.30 -13.04 -3.76
CA GLY A 167 0.96 -12.41 -3.35
C GLY A 167 2.23 -13.11 -3.85
N ALA A 168 2.15 -14.40 -4.22
CA ALA A 168 3.33 -15.21 -4.60
C ALA A 168 4.08 -14.70 -5.85
N SER A 169 3.49 -13.86 -6.67
CA SER A 169 4.13 -13.25 -7.83
C SER A 169 4.74 -11.87 -7.54
N LEU A 170 4.85 -11.50 -6.26
CA LEU A 170 5.52 -10.26 -5.80
C LEU A 170 6.94 -10.55 -5.24
N SER A 171 7.34 -11.81 -5.24
CA SER A 171 8.66 -12.28 -4.79
C SER A 171 9.65 -12.36 -5.95
#